data_24e29d9c56bc3ab9c3cb8649650dedd7
#
_entry.id   24e29d9c56bc3ab9c3cb8649650dedd7
#
_cell.length_a   1.000
_cell.length_b   1.000
_cell.length_c   1.000
_cell.angle_alpha   90.00
_cell.angle_beta   90.00
_cell.angle_gamma   90.00
#
_symmetry.space_group_name_H-M   'P 1'
#
loop_
_entity.id
_entity.type
_entity.pdbx_description
1 polymer ?
#
loop_
_entity_poly.entity_id
_entity_poly.type
_entity_poly.pdbx_seq_one_letter_code
_entity_poly.pdbx_strand_id
1 'polypeptide(L)'
;AVTVASGMAAGGLLPVFAVYSTFLQRSYDQLLNDTALMDNHIVLAIDRAGIVPGDGETHQGIYDVPFLTTVPHTTIYAPSTFAELRVNLRQALYDVTGIAAVRYPKGSEPAALAALKPDYAPYTFLNDEGDTLVITYGRLLANVLEAADRAAETGVKIAVLKLNKIYPLPEALPETLTRYRRIIFAEESARRGGIGELLASQLLSVGYTGKYDIRAIEQPLPPCTTAQGMRETGLDADALFSLFAGDKA
;
A
#
# COMPACT_ATOMS: atom_id res chain seq x y z
N ALA A 1 19.26 -14.79 -6.00
CA ALA A 1 18.94 -14.61 -4.57
C ALA A 1 17.57 -15.21 -4.23
N VAL A 2 16.49 -14.90 -4.98
CA VAL A 2 15.14 -15.47 -4.73
C VAL A 2 15.16 -16.99 -4.81
N THR A 3 15.70 -17.59 -5.88
CA THR A 3 15.82 -19.04 -6.02
C THR A 3 16.60 -19.68 -4.85
N VAL A 4 17.64 -19.01 -4.35
CA VAL A 4 18.39 -19.47 -3.16
C VAL A 4 17.51 -19.44 -1.92
N ALA A 5 16.77 -18.35 -1.70
CA ALA A 5 15.84 -18.24 -0.59
C ALA A 5 14.74 -19.32 -0.67
N SER A 6 14.20 -19.57 -1.86
CA SER A 6 13.23 -20.64 -2.09
C SER A 6 13.82 -22.03 -1.77
N GLY A 7 15.05 -22.30 -2.19
CA GLY A 7 15.76 -23.54 -1.84
C GLY A 7 16.01 -23.70 -0.34
N MET A 8 16.30 -22.60 0.37
CA MET A 8 16.41 -22.60 1.85
C MET A 8 15.06 -22.94 2.51
N ALA A 9 13.95 -22.36 2.00
CA ALA A 9 12.61 -22.67 2.48
C ALA A 9 12.26 -24.15 2.25
N ALA A 10 12.53 -24.70 1.07
CA ALA A 10 12.38 -26.13 0.78
C ALA A 10 13.21 -27.04 1.71
N GLY A 11 14.34 -26.54 2.20
CA GLY A 11 15.16 -27.19 3.22
C GLY A 11 14.68 -26.99 4.66
N GLY A 12 13.51 -26.37 4.88
CA GLY A 12 12.91 -26.18 6.21
C GLY A 12 13.40 -24.94 6.97
N LEU A 13 14.09 -24.02 6.30
CA LEU A 13 14.48 -22.73 6.87
C LEU A 13 13.38 -21.68 6.62
N LEU A 14 13.45 -20.57 7.37
CA LEU A 14 12.57 -19.41 7.20
C LEU A 14 13.38 -18.21 6.66
N PRO A 15 13.58 -18.11 5.35
CA PRO A 15 14.44 -17.10 4.75
C PRO A 15 13.75 -15.73 4.70
N VAL A 16 14.54 -14.69 4.96
CA VAL A 16 14.15 -13.29 4.73
C VAL A 16 15.08 -12.71 3.67
N PHE A 17 14.53 -12.30 2.54
CA PHE A 17 15.26 -11.65 1.48
C PHE A 17 14.99 -10.14 1.48
N ALA A 18 15.99 -9.36 1.91
CA ALA A 18 15.93 -7.90 1.87
C ALA A 18 16.44 -7.36 0.53
N VAL A 19 15.62 -6.56 -0.14
CA VAL A 19 15.92 -6.07 -1.49
C VAL A 19 15.18 -4.75 -1.76
N TYR A 20 15.75 -3.89 -2.61
CA TYR A 20 15.04 -2.71 -3.08
C TYR A 20 13.90 -3.10 -4.04
N SER A 21 12.77 -2.42 -3.91
CA SER A 21 11.57 -2.63 -4.73
C SER A 21 11.91 -2.70 -6.23
N THR A 22 12.65 -1.72 -6.75
CA THR A 22 13.04 -1.69 -8.17
C THR A 22 13.89 -2.89 -8.61
N PHE A 23 14.74 -3.42 -7.73
CA PHE A 23 15.61 -4.58 -8.10
C PHE A 23 14.87 -5.90 -8.02
N LEU A 24 13.82 -5.98 -7.21
CA LEU A 24 12.97 -7.17 -7.10
C LEU A 24 12.26 -7.51 -8.42
N GLN A 25 12.01 -6.53 -9.29
CA GLN A 25 11.37 -6.73 -10.60
C GLN A 25 12.07 -7.80 -11.45
N ARG A 26 13.40 -7.92 -11.34
CA ARG A 26 14.19 -8.92 -12.07
C ARG A 26 13.96 -10.35 -11.59
N SER A 27 13.29 -10.53 -10.47
CA SER A 27 13.03 -11.83 -9.85
C SER A 27 11.58 -12.29 -10.04
N TYR A 28 10.81 -11.65 -10.92
CA TYR A 28 9.39 -11.98 -11.13
C TYR A 28 9.21 -13.47 -11.52
N ASP A 29 9.98 -13.95 -12.47
CA ASP A 29 9.94 -15.35 -12.90
C ASP A 29 10.30 -16.31 -11.75
N GLN A 30 11.35 -16.01 -10.98
CA GLN A 30 11.76 -16.84 -9.85
C GLN A 30 10.75 -16.84 -8.71
N LEU A 31 10.05 -15.71 -8.48
CA LEU A 31 8.97 -15.65 -7.51
C LEU A 31 7.81 -16.56 -7.94
N LEU A 32 7.46 -16.52 -9.22
CA LEU A 32 6.39 -17.35 -9.77
C LEU A 32 6.79 -18.84 -9.79
N ASN A 33 7.86 -19.19 -10.51
CA ASN A 33 8.20 -20.58 -10.79
C ASN A 33 8.92 -21.28 -9.65
N ASP A 34 9.92 -20.62 -9.04
CA ASP A 34 10.75 -21.27 -8.02
C ASP A 34 10.11 -21.20 -6.62
N THR A 35 9.20 -20.25 -6.39
CA THR A 35 8.66 -20.01 -5.04
C THR A 35 7.16 -20.32 -4.96
N ALA A 36 6.32 -19.61 -5.72
CA ALA A 36 4.88 -19.75 -5.59
C ALA A 36 4.36 -21.12 -6.06
N LEU A 37 4.79 -21.58 -7.23
CA LEU A 37 4.40 -22.91 -7.75
C LEU A 37 4.95 -24.07 -6.92
N MET A 38 6.01 -23.86 -6.16
CA MET A 38 6.62 -24.84 -5.24
C MET A 38 6.04 -24.74 -3.83
N ASP A 39 5.11 -23.82 -3.59
CA ASP A 39 4.48 -23.54 -2.28
C ASP A 39 5.51 -23.27 -1.15
N ASN A 40 6.65 -22.66 -1.51
CA ASN A 40 7.69 -22.34 -0.57
C ASN A 40 7.38 -21.04 0.19
N HIS A 41 7.59 -21.04 1.52
CA HIS A 41 7.40 -19.82 2.32
C HIS A 41 8.69 -19.00 2.37
N ILE A 42 8.65 -17.79 1.82
CA ILE A 42 9.74 -16.80 1.89
C ILE A 42 9.19 -15.43 2.33
N VAL A 43 10.00 -14.67 3.06
CA VAL A 43 9.68 -13.29 3.42
C VAL A 43 10.50 -12.33 2.59
N LEU A 44 9.84 -11.39 1.92
CA LEU A 44 10.45 -10.31 1.16
C LEU A 44 10.40 -9.03 2.01
N ALA A 45 11.55 -8.53 2.45
CA ALA A 45 11.68 -7.22 3.07
C ALA A 45 12.00 -6.20 1.97
N ILE A 46 10.96 -5.54 1.44
CA ILE A 46 11.04 -4.68 0.26
C ILE A 46 11.30 -3.25 0.70
N ASP A 47 12.56 -2.85 0.62
CA ASP A 47 13.02 -1.51 0.92
C ASP A 47 12.83 -0.57 -0.28
N ARG A 48 12.74 0.72 -0.02
CA ARG A 48 12.53 1.77 -1.03
C ARG A 48 11.25 1.58 -1.85
N ALA A 49 10.18 1.16 -1.19
CA ALA A 49 8.86 1.13 -1.80
C ALA A 49 8.30 2.56 -1.97
N GLY A 50 7.64 2.81 -3.08
CA GLY A 50 7.06 4.11 -3.40
C GLY A 50 8.07 5.09 -4.03
N ILE A 51 7.90 6.38 -3.76
CA ILE A 51 8.76 7.47 -4.27
C ILE A 51 10.12 7.42 -3.58
N VAL A 52 11.18 7.30 -4.38
CA VAL A 52 12.56 7.24 -3.89
C VAL A 52 13.25 8.56 -4.18
N PRO A 53 13.57 9.35 -3.14
CA PRO A 53 14.21 10.65 -3.34
C PRO A 53 15.66 10.50 -3.83
N GLY A 54 16.03 11.32 -4.80
CA GLY A 54 17.41 11.50 -5.27
C GLY A 54 17.89 10.49 -6.30
N ASP A 55 17.35 9.29 -6.36
CA ASP A 55 17.91 8.20 -7.15
C ASP A 55 17.34 8.10 -8.59
N GLY A 56 16.34 8.93 -8.94
CA GLY A 56 15.77 9.05 -10.28
C GLY A 56 14.84 7.93 -10.72
N GLU A 57 14.47 7.93 -11.99
CA GLU A 57 13.44 7.06 -12.58
C GLU A 57 13.70 5.56 -12.41
N THR A 58 14.96 5.15 -12.46
CA THR A 58 15.35 3.74 -12.38
C THR A 58 15.24 3.14 -10.99
N HIS A 59 15.04 3.96 -9.95
CA HIS A 59 15.03 3.52 -8.56
C HIS A 59 13.67 3.71 -7.89
N GLN A 60 12.67 4.22 -8.60
CA GLN A 60 11.32 4.36 -8.05
C GLN A 60 10.73 2.99 -7.71
N GLY A 61 10.27 2.84 -6.49
CA GLY A 61 9.70 1.60 -5.96
C GLY A 61 8.20 1.49 -6.15
N ILE A 62 7.71 1.72 -7.36
CA ILE A 62 6.28 1.86 -7.65
C ILE A 62 5.66 0.61 -8.29
N TYR A 63 6.47 -0.34 -8.74
CA TYR A 63 6.00 -1.50 -9.50
C TYR A 63 5.92 -2.80 -8.69
N ASP A 64 6.40 -2.82 -7.44
CA ASP A 64 6.37 -4.02 -6.59
C ASP A 64 4.94 -4.53 -6.36
N VAL A 65 3.99 -3.67 -6.04
CA VAL A 65 2.59 -4.06 -5.87
C VAL A 65 2.00 -4.65 -7.16
N PRO A 66 2.05 -3.98 -8.33
CA PRO A 66 1.49 -4.50 -9.57
C PRO A 66 1.96 -5.91 -9.94
N PHE A 67 3.24 -6.21 -9.86
CA PHE A 67 3.69 -7.54 -10.25
C PHE A 67 3.50 -8.58 -9.15
N LEU A 68 3.61 -8.23 -7.87
CA LEU A 68 3.41 -9.17 -6.77
C LEU A 68 1.97 -9.65 -6.66
N THR A 69 0.98 -8.80 -6.99
CA THR A 69 -0.44 -9.18 -6.98
C THR A 69 -0.80 -10.22 -8.04
N THR A 70 0.06 -10.42 -9.06
CA THR A 70 -0.12 -11.46 -10.07
C THR A 70 0.54 -12.80 -9.71
N VAL A 71 1.38 -12.82 -8.65
CA VAL A 71 2.04 -14.04 -8.18
C VAL A 71 1.14 -14.76 -7.19
N PRO A 72 0.79 -16.04 -7.42
CA PRO A 72 -0.06 -16.82 -6.51
C PRO A 72 0.50 -16.89 -5.08
N HIS A 73 -0.38 -17.12 -4.12
CA HIS A 73 0.00 -17.31 -2.69
C HIS A 73 0.84 -16.17 -2.12
N THR A 74 0.62 -14.93 -2.60
CA THR A 74 1.33 -13.75 -2.13
C THR A 74 0.49 -12.97 -1.13
N THR A 75 1.13 -12.54 -0.03
CA THR A 75 0.57 -11.61 0.95
C THR A 75 1.45 -10.37 0.99
N ILE A 76 0.85 -9.16 0.95
CA ILE A 76 1.59 -7.89 0.96
C ILE A 76 1.14 -7.03 2.14
N TYR A 77 2.09 -6.62 2.97
CA TYR A 77 1.92 -5.65 4.05
C TYR A 77 2.59 -4.33 3.68
N ALA A 78 2.01 -3.22 4.13
CA ALA A 78 2.54 -1.88 3.93
C ALA A 78 2.42 -1.04 5.21
N PRO A 79 3.34 -1.19 6.17
CA PRO A 79 3.29 -0.51 7.46
C PRO A 79 3.43 1.01 7.30
N SER A 80 2.73 1.75 8.15
CA SER A 80 2.78 3.22 8.23
C SER A 80 3.78 3.72 9.28
N THR A 81 4.16 2.87 10.24
CA THR A 81 5.06 3.19 11.35
C THR A 81 6.11 2.10 11.57
N PHE A 82 7.18 2.39 12.30
CA PHE A 82 8.16 1.38 12.70
C PHE A 82 7.56 0.31 13.64
N ALA A 83 6.58 0.69 14.45
CA ALA A 83 5.88 -0.26 15.30
C ALA A 83 5.08 -1.27 14.46
N GLU A 84 4.37 -0.79 13.44
CA GLU A 84 3.67 -1.65 12.48
C GLU A 84 4.62 -2.49 11.62
N LEU A 85 5.78 -1.96 11.25
CA LEU A 85 6.80 -2.73 10.52
C LEU A 85 7.21 -3.97 11.31
N ARG A 86 7.40 -3.86 12.64
CA ARG A 86 7.71 -5.02 13.49
C ARG A 86 6.56 -6.03 13.53
N VAL A 87 5.32 -5.53 13.64
CA VAL A 87 4.11 -6.39 13.62
C VAL A 87 4.00 -7.12 12.29
N ASN A 88 4.10 -6.39 11.17
CA ASN A 88 3.96 -6.98 9.84
C ASN A 88 5.09 -7.96 9.50
N LEU A 89 6.33 -7.70 9.93
CA LEU A 89 7.42 -8.66 9.78
C LEU A 89 7.14 -9.95 10.58
N ARG A 90 6.62 -9.82 11.82
CA ARG A 90 6.23 -10.98 12.59
C ARG A 90 5.11 -11.77 11.92
N GLN A 91 4.05 -11.09 11.44
CA GLN A 91 2.96 -11.73 10.71
C GLN A 91 3.45 -12.40 9.43
N ALA A 92 4.33 -11.73 8.67
CA ALA A 92 4.94 -12.29 7.47
C ALA A 92 5.76 -13.55 7.75
N LEU A 93 6.42 -13.62 8.90
CA LEU A 93 7.25 -14.77 9.28
C LEU A 93 6.45 -15.96 9.79
N TYR A 94 5.34 -15.73 10.52
CA TYR A 94 4.74 -16.77 11.34
C TYR A 94 3.24 -17.00 11.12
N ASP A 95 2.53 -16.03 10.53
CA ASP A 95 1.07 -16.06 10.50
C ASP A 95 0.51 -16.30 9.08
N VAL A 96 1.38 -16.36 8.05
CA VAL A 96 1.01 -16.62 6.65
C VAL A 96 1.95 -17.64 6.02
N THR A 97 1.53 -18.20 4.88
CA THR A 97 2.32 -19.13 4.05
C THR A 97 2.56 -18.51 2.67
N GLY A 98 3.37 -19.17 1.85
CA GLY A 98 3.72 -18.69 0.52
C GLY A 98 4.64 -17.46 0.57
N ILE A 99 4.48 -16.53 -0.33
CA ILE A 99 5.30 -15.32 -0.42
C ILE A 99 4.71 -14.25 0.47
N ALA A 100 5.44 -13.82 1.50
CA ALA A 100 5.04 -12.73 2.38
C ALA A 100 5.93 -11.50 2.14
N ALA A 101 5.37 -10.43 1.59
CA ALA A 101 6.07 -9.19 1.29
C ALA A 101 5.73 -8.11 2.32
N VAL A 102 6.75 -7.48 2.90
CA VAL A 102 6.62 -6.28 3.73
C VAL A 102 7.32 -5.15 3.02
N ARG A 103 6.55 -4.20 2.49
CA ARG A 103 7.07 -3.05 1.73
C ARG A 103 7.14 -1.79 2.58
N TYR A 104 8.28 -1.12 2.59
CA TYR A 104 8.49 0.10 3.36
C TYR A 104 9.33 1.12 2.59
N PRO A 105 9.10 2.43 2.80
CA PRO A 105 9.78 3.49 2.07
C PRO A 105 11.19 3.77 2.60
N LYS A 106 12.01 4.44 1.79
CA LYS A 106 13.24 5.09 2.25
C LYS A 106 12.87 6.33 3.08
N GLY A 107 13.47 6.49 4.25
CA GLY A 107 13.30 7.67 5.10
C GLY A 107 12.94 7.35 6.54
N SER A 108 12.56 8.38 7.28
CA SER A 108 12.10 8.29 8.66
C SER A 108 10.59 8.10 8.73
N GLU A 109 10.13 7.65 9.89
CA GLU A 109 8.71 7.61 10.23
C GLU A 109 8.13 9.03 10.24
N PRO A 110 6.95 9.26 9.63
CA PRO A 110 6.27 10.55 9.75
C PRO A 110 5.92 10.84 11.21
N ALA A 111 6.36 12.00 11.72
CA ALA A 111 6.13 12.38 13.13
C ALA A 111 4.65 12.37 13.53
N ALA A 112 3.75 12.72 12.59
CA ALA A 112 2.31 12.70 12.80
C ALA A 112 1.77 11.28 13.09
N LEU A 113 2.47 10.22 12.69
CA LEU A 113 2.06 8.83 12.90
C LEU A 113 2.70 8.16 14.10
N ALA A 114 3.68 8.81 14.78
CA ALA A 114 4.45 8.20 15.86
C ALA A 114 3.59 7.73 17.06
N ALA A 115 2.43 8.35 17.27
CA ALA A 115 1.48 7.96 18.33
C ALA A 115 0.49 6.86 17.90
N LEU A 116 0.50 6.46 16.62
CA LEU A 116 -0.40 5.43 16.10
C LEU A 116 -0.02 4.07 16.69
N LYS A 117 -0.98 3.44 17.35
CA LYS A 117 -0.75 2.08 17.89
C LYS A 117 -0.75 1.07 16.74
N PRO A 118 0.19 0.12 16.75
CA PRO A 118 0.22 -0.94 15.76
C PRO A 118 -1.03 -1.83 15.90
N ASP A 119 -1.57 -2.27 14.76
CA ASP A 119 -2.74 -3.13 14.69
C ASP A 119 -2.40 -4.40 13.91
N TYR A 120 -2.96 -5.53 14.35
CA TYR A 120 -2.86 -6.83 13.67
C TYR A 120 -3.99 -7.06 12.66
N ALA A 121 -5.05 -6.24 12.70
CA ALA A 121 -6.14 -6.31 11.75
C ALA A 121 -5.69 -6.00 10.32
N PRO A 122 -6.31 -6.59 9.30
CA PRO A 122 -5.94 -6.31 7.91
C PRO A 122 -6.20 -4.86 7.50
N TYR A 123 -7.14 -4.19 8.14
CA TYR A 123 -7.44 -2.76 7.96
C TYR A 123 -8.04 -2.15 9.22
N THR A 124 -7.99 -0.84 9.34
CA THR A 124 -8.51 -0.07 10.49
C THR A 124 -9.20 1.19 10.00
N PHE A 125 -10.44 1.42 10.44
CA PHE A 125 -11.06 2.74 10.33
C PHE A 125 -10.47 3.65 11.41
N LEU A 126 -9.78 4.70 11.01
CA LEU A 126 -9.26 5.72 11.93
C LEU A 126 -10.34 6.78 12.23
N ASN A 127 -11.18 7.03 11.24
CA ASN A 127 -12.40 7.78 11.32
C ASN A 127 -13.40 7.19 10.33
N ASP A 128 -14.67 7.03 10.69
CA ASP A 128 -15.69 6.49 9.80
C ASP A 128 -16.89 7.44 9.59
N GLU A 129 -16.72 8.72 9.95
CA GLU A 129 -17.72 9.76 9.79
C GLU A 129 -17.68 10.40 8.38
N GLY A 130 -18.85 10.62 7.80
CA GLY A 130 -19.02 11.27 6.50
C GLY A 130 -19.39 10.32 5.36
N ASP A 131 -19.74 10.90 4.22
CA ASP A 131 -20.18 10.20 3.00
C ASP A 131 -19.01 9.88 2.04
N THR A 132 -17.86 10.52 2.25
CA THR A 132 -16.63 10.30 1.48
C THR A 132 -15.62 9.53 2.32
N LEU A 133 -15.14 8.41 1.78
CA LEU A 133 -14.11 7.59 2.38
C LEU A 133 -12.80 7.75 1.61
N VAL A 134 -11.69 7.93 2.33
CA VAL A 134 -10.34 7.79 1.78
C VAL A 134 -9.71 6.51 2.28
N ILE A 135 -9.20 5.71 1.35
CA ILE A 135 -8.47 4.47 1.65
C ILE A 135 -7.01 4.67 1.29
N THR A 136 -6.12 4.31 2.20
CA THR A 136 -4.68 4.44 1.97
C THR A 136 -3.87 3.44 2.79
N TYR A 137 -2.55 3.43 2.59
CA TYR A 137 -1.59 2.61 3.33
C TYR A 137 -0.19 3.25 3.37
N GLY A 138 0.66 2.71 4.23
CA GLY A 138 2.05 3.15 4.34
C GLY A 138 2.19 4.60 4.82
N ARG A 139 3.30 5.24 4.49
CA ARG A 139 3.58 6.62 4.93
C ARG A 139 2.61 7.67 4.39
N LEU A 140 1.92 7.38 3.27
CA LEU A 140 0.93 8.29 2.69
C LEU A 140 -0.22 8.61 3.64
N LEU A 141 -0.45 7.74 4.63
CA LEU A 141 -1.44 7.97 5.69
C LEU A 141 -1.27 9.35 6.36
N ALA A 142 -0.03 9.82 6.55
CA ALA A 142 0.22 11.14 7.17
C ALA A 142 -0.41 12.28 6.35
N ASN A 143 -0.23 12.26 5.02
CA ASN A 143 -0.80 13.28 4.13
C ASN A 143 -2.33 13.20 4.08
N VAL A 144 -2.88 11.98 4.12
CA VAL A 144 -4.33 11.76 4.13
C VAL A 144 -4.95 12.30 5.43
N LEU A 145 -4.35 12.02 6.58
CA LEU A 145 -4.85 12.53 7.86
C LEU A 145 -4.78 14.05 7.93
N GLU A 146 -3.66 14.66 7.53
CA GLU A 146 -3.53 16.11 7.48
C GLU A 146 -4.59 16.75 6.57
N ALA A 147 -4.82 16.18 5.39
CA ALA A 147 -5.85 16.67 4.47
C ALA A 147 -7.27 16.50 5.04
N ALA A 148 -7.54 15.39 5.74
CA ALA A 148 -8.85 15.12 6.36
C ALA A 148 -9.12 16.06 7.54
N ASP A 149 -8.11 16.35 8.38
CA ASP A 149 -8.24 17.31 9.49
C ASP A 149 -8.54 18.71 8.98
N ARG A 150 -7.84 19.16 7.94
CA ARG A 150 -8.10 20.46 7.28
C ARG A 150 -9.48 20.50 6.64
N ALA A 151 -9.96 19.41 6.06
CA ALA A 151 -11.33 19.33 5.52
C ALA A 151 -12.36 19.46 6.64
N ALA A 152 -12.12 18.84 7.80
CA ALA A 152 -13.01 18.94 8.96
C ALA A 152 -13.12 20.39 9.47
N GLU A 153 -12.04 21.18 9.45
CA GLU A 153 -12.06 22.62 9.79
C GLU A 153 -13.00 23.43 8.87
N THR A 154 -13.21 22.97 7.63
CA THR A 154 -14.17 23.58 6.68
C THR A 154 -15.57 22.98 6.75
N GLY A 155 -15.81 22.06 7.69
CA GLY A 155 -17.08 21.38 7.89
C GLY A 155 -17.31 20.17 6.96
N VAL A 156 -16.28 19.68 6.27
CA VAL A 156 -16.32 18.48 5.43
C VAL A 156 -15.77 17.30 6.23
N LYS A 157 -16.61 16.28 6.47
CA LYS A 157 -16.21 15.06 7.18
C LYS A 157 -15.72 14.03 6.19
N ILE A 158 -14.50 13.53 6.42
CA ILE A 158 -13.84 12.50 5.59
C ILE A 158 -13.58 11.27 6.46
N ALA A 159 -14.19 10.15 6.09
CA ALA A 159 -13.83 8.87 6.68
C ALA A 159 -12.44 8.42 6.17
N VAL A 160 -11.65 7.80 7.05
CA VAL A 160 -10.30 7.33 6.71
C VAL A 160 -10.15 5.86 7.08
N LEU A 161 -9.85 5.02 6.09
CA LEU A 161 -9.53 3.62 6.24
C LEU A 161 -8.06 3.39 5.89
N LYS A 162 -7.33 2.84 6.83
CA LYS A 162 -5.94 2.42 6.66
C LYS A 162 -5.89 0.91 6.37
N LEU A 163 -5.23 0.51 5.29
CA LEU A 163 -4.89 -0.89 5.04
C LEU A 163 -3.56 -1.22 5.70
N ASN A 164 -3.53 -2.28 6.51
CA ASN A 164 -2.32 -2.86 7.11
C ASN A 164 -1.79 -3.99 6.22
N LYS A 165 -2.67 -4.88 5.79
CA LYS A 165 -2.44 -5.88 4.75
C LYS A 165 -3.12 -5.38 3.48
N ILE A 166 -2.32 -5.06 2.47
CA ILE A 166 -2.84 -4.48 1.23
C ILE A 166 -3.23 -5.54 0.19
N TYR A 167 -2.71 -6.78 0.33
CA TYR A 167 -3.07 -7.91 -0.54
C TYR A 167 -2.91 -9.24 0.21
N PRO A 168 -3.84 -10.21 0.01
CA PRO A 168 -5.16 -9.99 -0.57
C PRO A 168 -6.02 -9.11 0.32
N LEU A 169 -6.91 -8.35 -0.31
CA LEU A 169 -7.93 -7.60 0.44
C LEU A 169 -8.92 -8.58 1.09
N PRO A 170 -9.44 -8.29 2.30
CA PRO A 170 -10.47 -9.12 2.92
C PRO A 170 -11.73 -9.19 2.04
N GLU A 171 -12.29 -10.39 1.87
CA GLU A 171 -13.46 -10.64 1.01
C GLU A 171 -14.68 -9.77 1.38
N ALA A 172 -14.91 -9.56 2.68
CA ALA A 172 -16.02 -8.74 3.15
C ALA A 172 -15.77 -7.22 3.03
N LEU A 173 -14.56 -6.78 2.71
CA LEU A 173 -14.24 -5.36 2.67
C LEU A 173 -15.09 -4.59 1.64
N PRO A 174 -15.23 -5.03 0.38
CA PRO A 174 -16.00 -4.27 -0.62
C PRO A 174 -17.44 -4.01 -0.19
N GLU A 175 -18.12 -4.99 0.42
CA GLU A 175 -19.49 -4.83 0.91
C GLU A 175 -19.59 -3.77 2.01
N THR A 176 -18.63 -3.73 2.95
CA THR A 176 -18.62 -2.72 4.03
C THR A 176 -18.44 -1.30 3.51
N LEU A 177 -17.89 -1.14 2.32
CA LEU A 177 -17.61 0.15 1.69
C LEU A 177 -18.79 0.71 0.90
N THR A 178 -19.81 -0.08 0.59
CA THR A 178 -20.95 0.33 -0.24
C THR A 178 -21.80 1.46 0.39
N ARG A 179 -21.67 1.70 1.68
CA ARG A 179 -22.34 2.78 2.39
C ARG A 179 -21.85 4.18 2.05
N TYR A 180 -20.64 4.30 1.49
CA TYR A 180 -20.06 5.60 1.15
C TYR A 180 -20.51 6.04 -0.25
N ARG A 181 -20.87 7.31 -0.39
CA ARG A 181 -21.26 7.90 -1.69
C ARG A 181 -20.06 8.10 -2.60
N ARG A 182 -18.89 8.32 -2.01
CA ARG A 182 -17.63 8.48 -2.71
C ARG A 182 -16.51 7.74 -1.99
N ILE A 183 -15.69 7.05 -2.75
CA ILE A 183 -14.47 6.40 -2.27
C ILE A 183 -13.29 6.96 -3.06
N ILE A 184 -12.25 7.38 -2.36
CA ILE A 184 -10.98 7.82 -2.92
C ILE A 184 -9.93 6.82 -2.45
N PHE A 185 -9.28 6.14 -3.39
CA PHE A 185 -8.13 5.28 -3.07
C PHE A 185 -6.85 6.05 -3.36
N ALA A 186 -6.02 6.28 -2.34
CA ALA A 186 -4.74 6.97 -2.46
C ALA A 186 -3.59 6.01 -2.18
N GLU A 187 -2.70 5.80 -3.14
CA GLU A 187 -1.60 4.86 -3.02
C GLU A 187 -0.29 5.35 -3.63
N GLU A 188 0.81 5.06 -2.94
CA GLU A 188 2.17 5.33 -3.40
C GLU A 188 2.71 4.11 -4.17
N SER A 189 2.05 3.82 -5.29
CA SER A 189 2.34 2.72 -6.22
C SER A 189 1.93 3.13 -7.64
N ALA A 190 2.36 2.39 -8.64
CA ALA A 190 1.85 2.59 -9.99
C ALA A 190 0.33 2.31 -10.02
N ARG A 191 -0.42 3.17 -10.72
CA ARG A 191 -1.86 3.05 -10.83
C ARG A 191 -2.28 1.73 -11.46
N ARG A 192 -1.67 1.40 -12.61
CA ARG A 192 -1.99 0.17 -13.34
C ARG A 192 -1.54 -1.06 -12.56
N GLY A 193 -2.51 -1.91 -12.24
CA GLY A 193 -2.30 -3.10 -11.41
C GLY A 193 -2.11 -2.80 -9.91
N GLY A 194 -2.32 -1.58 -9.48
CA GLY A 194 -2.33 -1.18 -8.08
C GLY A 194 -3.53 -1.71 -7.31
N ILE A 195 -3.50 -1.58 -6.00
CA ILE A 195 -4.58 -2.06 -5.12
C ILE A 195 -5.88 -1.29 -5.37
N GLY A 196 -5.78 0.00 -5.74
CA GLY A 196 -6.95 0.80 -6.09
C GLY A 196 -7.74 0.24 -7.28
N GLU A 197 -7.07 -0.27 -8.31
CA GLU A 197 -7.74 -0.92 -9.44
C GLU A 197 -8.32 -2.29 -9.06
N LEU A 198 -7.64 -3.06 -8.24
CA LEU A 198 -8.18 -4.34 -7.72
C LEU A 198 -9.45 -4.11 -6.91
N LEU A 199 -9.44 -3.12 -6.00
CA LEU A 199 -10.62 -2.78 -5.20
C LEU A 199 -11.77 -2.27 -6.08
N ALA A 200 -11.48 -1.48 -7.12
CA ALA A 200 -12.50 -1.02 -8.07
C ALA A 200 -13.26 -2.19 -8.70
N SER A 201 -12.53 -3.23 -9.14
CA SER A 201 -13.13 -4.45 -9.69
C SER A 201 -14.00 -5.18 -8.66
N GLN A 202 -13.55 -5.27 -7.41
CA GLN A 202 -14.33 -5.90 -6.33
C GLN A 202 -15.59 -5.09 -5.96
N LEU A 203 -15.49 -3.76 -5.92
CA LEU A 203 -16.63 -2.88 -5.68
C LEU A 203 -17.70 -3.01 -6.77
N LEU A 204 -17.29 -3.13 -8.03
CA LEU A 204 -18.22 -3.40 -9.13
C LEU A 204 -18.94 -4.75 -8.95
N SER A 205 -18.25 -5.78 -8.48
CA SER A 205 -18.84 -7.10 -8.27
C SER A 205 -19.91 -7.14 -7.18
N VAL A 206 -19.82 -6.25 -6.16
CA VAL A 206 -20.83 -6.08 -5.10
C VAL A 206 -21.88 -5.02 -5.43
N GLY A 207 -21.88 -4.46 -6.65
CA GLY A 207 -22.88 -3.50 -7.11
C GLY A 207 -22.70 -2.07 -6.58
N TYR A 208 -21.49 -1.67 -6.21
CA TYR A 208 -21.23 -0.28 -5.81
C TYR A 208 -21.51 0.69 -6.96
N THR A 209 -22.32 1.72 -6.70
CA THR A 209 -22.73 2.72 -7.69
C THR A 209 -22.26 4.14 -7.34
N GLY A 210 -21.52 4.29 -6.24
CA GLY A 210 -20.96 5.58 -5.84
C GLY A 210 -19.77 6.00 -6.72
N LYS A 211 -19.27 7.19 -6.47
CA LYS A 211 -18.09 7.70 -7.16
C LYS A 211 -16.83 7.02 -6.64
N TYR A 212 -15.96 6.55 -7.52
CA TYR A 212 -14.68 5.95 -7.18
C TYR A 212 -13.54 6.69 -7.88
N ASP A 213 -12.62 7.24 -7.09
CA ASP A 213 -11.45 7.96 -7.60
C ASP A 213 -10.18 7.24 -7.14
N ILE A 214 -9.19 7.13 -8.03
CA ILE A 214 -7.85 6.61 -7.67
C ILE A 214 -6.83 7.75 -7.80
N ARG A 215 -6.03 7.92 -6.76
CA ARG A 215 -4.84 8.77 -6.72
C ARG A 215 -3.63 7.88 -6.54
N ALA A 216 -2.83 7.75 -7.58
CA ALA A 216 -1.67 6.86 -7.64
C ALA A 216 -0.64 7.43 -8.63
N ILE A 217 0.50 6.79 -8.75
CA ILE A 217 1.60 7.25 -9.60
C ILE A 217 1.37 6.75 -11.04
N GLU A 218 1.27 7.66 -11.99
CA GLU A 218 1.01 7.32 -13.41
C GLU A 218 2.30 6.93 -14.16
N GLN A 219 3.45 7.49 -13.77
CA GLN A 219 4.73 7.25 -14.42
C GLN A 219 5.90 7.48 -13.45
N PRO A 220 7.08 6.89 -13.71
CA PRO A 220 8.26 7.12 -12.89
C PRO A 220 8.62 8.61 -12.83
N LEU A 221 9.08 9.05 -11.66
CA LEU A 221 9.46 10.42 -11.40
C LEU A 221 10.95 10.65 -11.68
N PRO A 222 11.34 11.81 -12.22
CA PRO A 222 12.73 12.22 -12.31
C PRO A 222 13.34 12.37 -10.89
N PRO A 223 14.67 12.59 -10.78
CA PRO A 223 15.28 12.88 -9.49
C PRO A 223 14.59 14.03 -8.78
N CYS A 224 14.00 13.75 -7.61
CA CYS A 224 13.26 14.71 -6.82
C CYS A 224 13.37 14.41 -5.33
N THR A 225 12.94 15.33 -4.48
CA THR A 225 12.69 15.03 -3.07
C THR A 225 11.36 14.29 -2.90
N THR A 226 11.16 13.61 -1.78
CA THR A 226 9.86 12.96 -1.48
C THR A 226 8.71 13.98 -1.57
N ALA A 227 8.88 15.17 -0.96
CA ALA A 227 7.85 16.22 -0.98
C ALA A 227 7.53 16.74 -2.40
N GLN A 228 8.53 16.85 -3.27
CA GLN A 228 8.30 17.20 -4.68
C GLN A 228 7.54 16.10 -5.41
N GLY A 229 7.97 14.84 -5.24
CA GLY A 229 7.29 13.71 -5.87
C GLY A 229 5.84 13.56 -5.40
N MET A 230 5.56 13.76 -4.12
CA MET A 230 4.19 13.76 -3.61
C MET A 230 3.33 14.85 -4.26
N ARG A 231 3.88 16.08 -4.44
CA ARG A 231 3.16 17.16 -5.12
C ARG A 231 2.91 16.87 -6.60
N GLU A 232 3.95 16.40 -7.31
CA GLU A 232 3.82 16.09 -8.75
C GLU A 232 2.81 14.98 -9.03
N THR A 233 2.64 14.06 -8.09
CA THR A 233 1.68 12.94 -8.21
C THR A 233 0.30 13.27 -7.62
N GLY A 234 0.12 14.44 -6.98
CA GLY A 234 -1.12 14.80 -6.31
C GLY A 234 -1.40 13.96 -5.06
N LEU A 235 -0.35 13.44 -4.42
CA LEU A 235 -0.41 12.64 -3.19
C LEU A 235 -0.02 13.44 -1.94
N ASP A 236 0.29 14.72 -2.06
CA ASP A 236 0.53 15.60 -0.93
C ASP A 236 -0.78 16.04 -0.25
N ALA A 237 -0.69 16.58 0.96
CA ALA A 237 -1.85 16.98 1.74
C ALA A 237 -2.66 18.10 1.06
N ASP A 238 -2.01 19.02 0.32
CA ASP A 238 -2.69 20.13 -0.37
C ASP A 238 -3.56 19.62 -1.53
N ALA A 239 -3.03 18.73 -2.35
CA ALA A 239 -3.75 18.14 -3.46
C ALA A 239 -4.92 17.27 -2.97
N LEU A 240 -4.69 16.48 -1.91
CA LEU A 240 -5.72 15.65 -1.28
C LEU A 240 -6.82 16.53 -0.64
N PHE A 241 -6.46 17.58 0.08
CA PHE A 241 -7.41 18.53 0.64
C PHE A 241 -8.29 19.18 -0.45
N SER A 242 -7.66 19.63 -1.55
CA SER A 242 -8.38 20.22 -2.68
C SER A 242 -9.38 19.22 -3.30
N LEU A 243 -9.00 17.95 -3.36
CA LEU A 243 -9.86 16.86 -3.85
C LEU A 243 -11.06 16.64 -2.90
N PHE A 244 -10.85 16.73 -1.58
CA PHE A 244 -11.91 16.56 -0.58
C PHE A 244 -12.87 17.76 -0.55
N ALA A 245 -12.34 18.98 -0.71
CA ALA A 245 -13.13 20.22 -0.70
C ALA A 245 -13.94 20.41 -1.99
N GLY A 246 -13.53 19.81 -3.11
CA GLY A 246 -14.18 19.99 -4.42
C GLY A 246 -15.59 19.40 -4.53
N ASP A 247 -16.11 18.71 -3.53
CA ASP A 247 -17.46 18.14 -3.52
C ASP A 247 -18.56 19.15 -3.05
N LYS A 248 -18.20 20.42 -2.87
CA LYS A 248 -19.19 21.49 -2.52
C LYS A 248 -19.82 22.20 -3.73
N ALA A 249 -19.58 21.69 -4.97
CA ALA A 249 -20.19 22.28 -6.18
C ALA A 249 -21.35 21.42 -6.71
#